data_2172260a9492dc3b596282e1136e2352
#
_entry.id   2172260a9492dc3b596282e1136e2352
#
_cell.length_a   1.000
_cell.length_b   1.000
_cell.length_c   1.000
_cell.angle_alpha   90.00
_cell.angle_beta   90.00
_cell.angle_gamma   90.00
#
_symmetry.space_group_name_H-M   'P 1'
#
loop_
_entity.id
_entity.type
_entity.pdbx_description
1 polymer ?
#
loop_
_entity_poly.entity_id
_entity_poly.type
_entity_poly.pdbx_seq_one_letter_code
_entity_poly.pdbx_strand_id
1 'polypeptide(L)'
;MRRYHRPMARARRIACSLLTACVAIAGLASPAWAHTSATPVATQPAWMRAITTAIGNRPVSVAIGKDGDPWYGHLGWVGRPPASNEKLLLSMALLQRYRPWRTIRTNASATSKPGSRGVVYGNLWIMGHGDPGIDGTRIGVLGRAIRDAGVRHIRGSVIGNTGPFVRDWWARGWKDYFPADYIPLPTALTYRENTDRRGVHITDPELLAAKKLTARLRHLGITVGHKPGMGHAPTGLHPIAQIVSPPLQDLIRRMDLRSRNFWAEVLGKYLGADEWGRGTIANGARAIDRFTDAHGQDFTIYDSSGLSYANRANARGILELLWNADGAPWGPILRAALPSGGRGTLEDRLTDVRIRAKTGTLDDASALSGWVWLERTGGWVEFSILSSGFNEWTAKKIEDRIVRIVSFRATPPP
;
A
#
# COMPACT_ATOMS: atom_id res chain seq x y z
N MET A 1 41.40 18.12 42.24
CA MET A 1 41.37 17.92 43.71
C MET A 1 39.97 17.55 44.16
N ARG A 2 39.89 16.51 44.86
CA ARG A 2 39.00 15.82 45.80
C ARG A 2 38.33 14.57 45.19
N ARG A 3 38.96 13.44 45.60
CA ARG A 3 38.45 12.07 45.70
C ARG A 3 37.52 11.97 46.91
N TYR A 4 36.53 11.02 46.87
CA TYR A 4 36.10 10.21 48.01
C TYR A 4 35.07 9.18 47.47
N HIS A 5 35.39 7.98 47.46
CA HIS A 5 35.36 6.79 48.35
C HIS A 5 34.05 5.99 48.22
N ARG A 6 34.24 4.71 47.78
CA ARG A 6 33.34 3.56 48.02
C ARG A 6 33.32 3.22 49.53
N PRO A 7 32.30 2.47 50.00
CA PRO A 7 32.68 1.18 50.57
C PRO A 7 31.88 -0.02 50.06
N MET A 8 32.59 -1.18 50.06
CA MET A 8 32.08 -2.53 50.01
C MET A 8 31.56 -2.93 51.40
N ALA A 9 30.61 -3.88 51.45
CA ALA A 9 30.46 -5.01 52.38
C ALA A 9 29.03 -5.56 52.24
N ARG A 10 28.67 -6.76 52.31
CA ARG A 10 29.21 -8.04 52.83
C ARG A 10 28.31 -9.18 52.39
N ALA A 11 28.91 -10.27 52.00
CA ALA A 11 28.26 -11.57 51.81
C ALA A 11 27.60 -12.07 53.11
N ARG A 12 26.41 -12.66 52.99
CA ARG A 12 25.90 -13.65 53.91
C ARG A 12 25.43 -14.88 53.16
N ARG A 13 26.18 -15.96 53.29
CA ARG A 13 25.80 -17.33 52.99
C ARG A 13 24.79 -17.77 54.05
N ILE A 14 23.67 -18.34 53.64
CA ILE A 14 22.89 -19.28 54.47
C ILE A 14 22.59 -20.48 53.56
N ALA A 15 22.96 -21.63 54.09
CA ALA A 15 22.83 -22.94 53.47
C ALA A 15 21.51 -23.61 53.87
N CYS A 16 21.15 -24.59 53.03
CA CYS A 16 20.31 -25.77 53.32
C CYS A 16 18.79 -25.62 53.40
N SER A 17 18.08 -26.16 52.42
CA SER A 17 17.40 -27.47 52.64
C SER A 17 16.79 -27.96 51.33
N LEU A 18 17.20 -29.14 50.92
CA LEU A 18 16.57 -29.95 49.87
C LEU A 18 15.17 -30.37 50.32
N LEU A 19 14.15 -29.98 49.57
CA LEU A 19 12.85 -30.66 49.55
C LEU A 19 12.52 -30.96 48.09
N THR A 20 12.65 -32.22 47.75
CA THR A 20 12.27 -32.81 46.47
C THR A 20 10.74 -32.82 46.40
N ALA A 21 10.16 -31.87 45.70
CA ALA A 21 8.76 -31.93 45.29
C ALA A 21 8.69 -32.33 43.82
N CYS A 22 8.29 -33.56 43.55
CA CYS A 22 7.88 -34.00 42.22
C CYS A 22 6.65 -33.19 41.81
N VAL A 23 6.83 -32.17 41.02
CA VAL A 23 5.73 -31.52 40.26
C VAL A 23 5.62 -32.23 38.94
N ALA A 24 4.54 -32.99 38.78
CA ALA A 24 4.13 -33.52 37.50
C ALA A 24 3.84 -32.35 36.59
N ILE A 25 4.74 -32.07 35.65
CA ILE A 25 4.49 -31.14 34.53
C ILE A 25 3.50 -31.87 33.62
N ALA A 26 2.21 -31.53 33.76
CA ALA A 26 1.23 -31.80 32.74
C ALA A 26 1.67 -30.95 31.50
N GLY A 27 2.31 -31.62 30.57
CA GLY A 27 2.65 -31.03 29.28
C GLY A 27 1.36 -30.58 28.60
N LEU A 28 1.13 -29.28 28.57
CA LEU A 28 0.26 -28.69 27.58
C LEU A 28 0.93 -28.93 26.22
N ALA A 29 0.52 -30.02 25.57
CA ALA A 29 0.83 -30.25 24.18
C ALA A 29 0.22 -29.06 23.42
N SER A 30 1.06 -28.13 23.00
CA SER A 30 0.74 -27.26 21.91
C SER A 30 0.19 -28.15 20.79
N PRO A 31 -0.94 -27.81 20.14
CA PRO A 31 -1.35 -28.57 18.99
C PRO A 31 -0.22 -28.45 17.96
N ALA A 32 0.56 -29.52 17.84
CA ALA A 32 1.41 -29.72 16.70
C ALA A 32 0.46 -29.67 15.50
N TRP A 33 0.44 -28.56 14.80
CA TRP A 33 -0.15 -28.48 13.48
C TRP A 33 0.60 -29.51 12.64
N ALA A 34 0.01 -30.67 12.57
CA ALA A 34 0.46 -31.75 11.75
C ALA A 34 0.75 -31.13 10.38
N HIS A 35 1.99 -31.24 9.94
CA HIS A 35 2.29 -31.20 8.53
C HIS A 35 1.28 -32.11 7.89
N THR A 36 0.26 -31.54 7.24
CA THR A 36 -0.71 -32.35 6.48
C THR A 36 0.15 -33.16 5.55
N SER A 37 0.31 -34.42 5.89
CA SER A 37 0.96 -35.44 5.07
C SER A 37 0.42 -35.24 3.67
N ALA A 38 1.29 -34.95 2.73
CA ALA A 38 0.89 -34.78 1.33
C ALA A 38 0.03 -36.01 0.98
N THR A 39 -1.24 -35.79 0.70
CA THR A 39 -2.14 -36.84 0.21
C THR A 39 -1.39 -37.55 -0.91
N PRO A 40 -1.28 -38.88 -0.92
CA PRO A 40 -0.54 -39.58 -1.96
C PRO A 40 -0.96 -39.05 -3.34
N VAL A 41 0.01 -38.75 -4.20
CA VAL A 41 -0.22 -38.13 -5.52
C VAL A 41 -1.30 -38.85 -6.34
N ALA A 42 -1.44 -40.16 -6.12
CA ALA A 42 -2.46 -41.01 -6.76
C ALA A 42 -3.89 -40.68 -6.34
N THR A 43 -4.11 -40.12 -5.14
CA THR A 43 -5.44 -39.81 -4.59
C THR A 43 -5.84 -38.35 -4.76
N GLN A 44 -4.91 -37.48 -5.18
CA GLN A 44 -5.23 -36.08 -5.42
C GLN A 44 -6.19 -35.89 -6.61
N PRO A 45 -7.14 -34.93 -6.54
CA PRO A 45 -7.98 -34.55 -7.68
C PRO A 45 -7.17 -34.21 -8.94
N ALA A 46 -7.71 -34.54 -10.10
CA ALA A 46 -6.99 -34.36 -11.37
C ALA A 46 -6.56 -32.91 -11.64
N TRP A 47 -7.35 -31.93 -11.17
CA TRP A 47 -7.01 -30.52 -11.32
C TRP A 47 -5.79 -30.12 -10.47
N MET A 48 -5.62 -30.70 -9.27
CA MET A 48 -4.44 -30.45 -8.42
C MET A 48 -3.17 -31.00 -9.07
N ARG A 49 -3.21 -32.23 -9.62
CA ARG A 49 -2.11 -32.82 -10.38
C ARG A 49 -1.74 -31.97 -11.60
N ALA A 50 -2.76 -31.42 -12.29
CA ALA A 50 -2.53 -30.52 -13.42
C ALA A 50 -1.81 -29.24 -13.04
N ILE A 51 -2.08 -28.67 -11.85
CA ILE A 51 -1.36 -27.52 -11.30
C ILE A 51 0.09 -27.91 -11.00
N THR A 52 0.33 -29.01 -10.30
CA THR A 52 1.68 -29.51 -9.99
C THR A 52 2.49 -29.71 -11.28
N THR A 53 1.89 -30.29 -12.32
CA THR A 53 2.50 -30.44 -13.64
C THR A 53 2.81 -29.10 -14.30
N ALA A 54 1.92 -28.10 -14.17
CA ALA A 54 2.15 -26.77 -14.72
C ALA A 54 3.32 -26.03 -14.05
N ILE A 55 3.50 -26.22 -12.74
CA ILE A 55 4.61 -25.67 -11.97
C ILE A 55 5.93 -26.37 -12.37
N GLY A 56 5.93 -27.70 -12.47
CA GLY A 56 7.16 -28.49 -12.65
C GLY A 56 8.15 -28.25 -11.51
N ASN A 57 9.43 -28.13 -11.81
CA ASN A 57 10.49 -27.89 -10.81
C ASN A 57 10.81 -26.39 -10.59
N ARG A 58 9.90 -25.50 -10.96
CA ARG A 58 10.15 -24.06 -10.86
C ARG A 58 9.83 -23.52 -9.45
N PRO A 59 10.54 -22.48 -8.99
CA PRO A 59 10.33 -21.87 -7.69
C PRO A 59 9.05 -21.00 -7.68
N VAL A 60 7.90 -21.66 -7.74
CA VAL A 60 6.56 -21.06 -7.69
C VAL A 60 5.87 -21.50 -6.41
N SER A 61 5.35 -20.55 -5.64
CA SER A 61 4.49 -20.78 -4.48
C SER A 61 3.04 -20.60 -4.87
N VAL A 62 2.18 -21.54 -4.49
CA VAL A 62 0.74 -21.49 -4.77
C VAL A 62 -0.05 -21.83 -3.52
N ALA A 63 -1.10 -21.09 -3.27
CA ALA A 63 -2.11 -21.38 -2.27
C ALA A 63 -3.50 -21.08 -2.86
N ILE A 64 -4.44 -22.04 -2.74
CA ILE A 64 -5.80 -21.95 -3.24
C ILE A 64 -6.72 -22.50 -2.17
N GLY A 65 -7.85 -21.86 -1.93
CA GLY A 65 -8.81 -22.32 -0.94
C GLY A 65 -10.02 -21.42 -0.86
N LYS A 66 -10.95 -21.76 0.01
CA LYS A 66 -12.20 -21.02 0.17
C LYS A 66 -12.67 -21.05 1.61
N ASP A 67 -13.19 -19.91 2.11
CA ASP A 67 -13.86 -19.82 3.41
C ASP A 67 -13.03 -20.38 4.58
N GLY A 68 -11.69 -20.21 4.54
CA GLY A 68 -10.77 -20.74 5.56
C GLY A 68 -10.28 -22.17 5.28
N ASP A 69 -10.83 -22.85 4.27
CA ASP A 69 -10.44 -24.21 3.91
C ASP A 69 -9.41 -24.21 2.77
N PRO A 70 -8.17 -24.72 3.02
CA PRO A 70 -7.15 -24.80 1.99
C PRO A 70 -7.37 -26.01 1.08
N TRP A 71 -7.56 -25.77 -0.20
CA TRP A 71 -7.76 -26.83 -1.19
C TRP A 71 -6.45 -27.32 -1.81
N TYR A 72 -5.52 -26.39 -2.09
CA TYR A 72 -4.24 -26.72 -2.69
C TYR A 72 -3.14 -25.83 -2.14
N GLY A 73 -1.97 -26.42 -1.87
CA GLY A 73 -0.77 -25.74 -1.44
C GLY A 73 0.48 -26.33 -2.11
N HIS A 74 1.34 -25.45 -2.62
CA HIS A 74 2.68 -25.80 -3.10
C HIS A 74 3.67 -24.72 -2.68
N LEU A 75 4.66 -25.06 -1.85
CA LEU A 75 5.61 -24.10 -1.27
C LEU A 75 4.92 -22.85 -0.68
N GLY A 76 3.70 -23.02 -0.14
CA GLY A 76 2.81 -21.93 0.24
C GLY A 76 3.39 -20.98 1.29
N TRP A 77 4.25 -21.46 2.19
CA TRP A 77 4.89 -20.69 3.26
C TRP A 77 6.27 -20.14 2.88
N VAL A 78 6.76 -20.38 1.66
CA VAL A 78 8.04 -19.85 1.21
C VAL A 78 7.93 -18.36 0.95
N GLY A 79 8.73 -17.57 1.68
CA GLY A 79 8.81 -16.11 1.51
C GLY A 79 9.40 -15.73 0.15
N ARG A 80 8.65 -14.96 -0.64
CA ARG A 80 9.06 -14.43 -1.94
C ARG A 80 8.79 -12.93 -2.05
N PRO A 81 9.49 -12.20 -2.93
CA PRO A 81 9.10 -10.84 -3.25
C PRO A 81 7.67 -10.80 -3.79
N PRO A 82 6.74 -10.09 -3.14
CA PRO A 82 5.35 -10.01 -3.61
C PRO A 82 5.20 -9.11 -4.83
N ALA A 83 6.24 -8.38 -5.18
CA ALA A 83 6.15 -7.34 -6.20
C ALA A 83 4.91 -6.45 -5.96
N SER A 84 4.22 -5.99 -6.99
CA SER A 84 3.04 -5.12 -6.80
C SER A 84 1.84 -5.78 -6.10
N ASN A 85 1.91 -7.05 -5.67
CA ASN A 85 0.92 -7.60 -4.73
C ASN A 85 1.01 -6.92 -3.35
N GLU A 86 2.12 -6.21 -3.05
CA GLU A 86 2.22 -5.30 -1.91
C GLU A 86 1.08 -4.27 -1.86
N LYS A 87 0.61 -3.79 -3.03
CA LYS A 87 -0.52 -2.86 -3.11
C LYS A 87 -1.85 -3.48 -2.67
N LEU A 88 -1.99 -4.81 -2.80
CA LEU A 88 -3.14 -5.54 -2.26
C LEU A 88 -3.15 -5.46 -0.73
N LEU A 89 -1.98 -5.65 -0.10
CA LEU A 89 -1.82 -5.53 1.35
C LEU A 89 -2.07 -4.10 1.83
N LEU A 90 -1.51 -3.10 1.14
CA LEU A 90 -1.80 -1.69 1.40
C LEU A 90 -3.30 -1.38 1.28
N SER A 91 -3.98 -1.89 0.26
CA SER A 91 -5.41 -1.67 0.04
C SER A 91 -6.25 -2.24 1.18
N MET A 92 -5.90 -3.45 1.67
CA MET A 92 -6.53 -4.07 2.84
C MET A 92 -6.30 -3.22 4.10
N ALA A 93 -5.04 -2.81 4.37
CA ALA A 93 -4.70 -1.97 5.52
C ALA A 93 -5.46 -0.63 5.51
N LEU A 94 -5.56 0.01 4.35
CA LEU A 94 -6.30 1.26 4.17
C LEU A 94 -7.82 1.08 4.42
N LEU A 95 -8.42 0.01 3.86
CA LEU A 95 -9.85 -0.28 4.02
C LEU A 95 -10.20 -0.75 5.43
N GLN A 96 -9.29 -1.41 6.12
CA GLN A 96 -9.43 -1.78 7.53
C GLN A 96 -9.35 -0.54 8.44
N ARG A 97 -8.43 0.40 8.14
CA ARG A 97 -8.21 1.62 8.95
C ARG A 97 -9.29 2.67 8.73
N TYR A 98 -9.75 2.83 7.47
CA TYR A 98 -10.65 3.89 7.07
C TYR A 98 -11.93 3.36 6.43
N ARG A 99 -12.97 4.17 6.52
CA ARG A 99 -14.20 3.91 5.76
C ARG A 99 -13.94 4.11 4.25
N PRO A 100 -14.55 3.31 3.35
CA PRO A 100 -14.33 3.40 1.91
C PRO A 100 -14.60 4.79 1.30
N TRP A 101 -15.50 5.55 1.90
CA TRP A 101 -15.84 6.92 1.45
C TRP A 101 -14.97 8.02 2.07
N ARG A 102 -13.96 7.68 2.87
CA ARG A 102 -12.99 8.64 3.39
C ARG A 102 -12.39 9.45 2.24
N THR A 103 -12.24 10.77 2.41
CA THR A 103 -11.57 11.67 1.46
C THR A 103 -10.33 12.29 2.08
N ILE A 104 -9.38 12.65 1.24
CA ILE A 104 -8.14 13.32 1.64
C ILE A 104 -8.25 14.79 1.25
N ARG A 105 -7.94 15.68 2.19
CA ARG A 105 -8.07 17.13 2.00
C ARG A 105 -6.82 17.74 1.36
N THR A 106 -7.03 18.83 0.62
CA THR A 106 -5.99 19.77 0.23
C THR A 106 -6.50 21.16 0.57
N ASN A 107 -5.80 21.86 1.48
CA ASN A 107 -6.24 23.12 2.04
C ASN A 107 -5.47 24.31 1.44
N ALA A 108 -6.15 25.44 1.32
CA ALA A 108 -5.53 26.74 1.19
C ALA A 108 -5.76 27.50 2.48
N SER A 109 -4.67 27.97 3.11
CA SER A 109 -4.71 28.70 4.38
C SER A 109 -3.80 29.92 4.36
N ALA A 110 -4.08 30.91 5.18
CA ALA A 110 -3.30 32.14 5.25
C ALA A 110 -3.03 32.57 6.68
N THR A 111 -2.06 33.46 6.90
CA THR A 111 -1.73 34.01 8.22
C THR A 111 -2.83 34.88 8.81
N SER A 112 -3.75 35.37 7.97
CA SER A 112 -4.93 36.15 8.40
C SER A 112 -6.13 35.78 7.55
N LYS A 113 -7.33 35.99 8.07
CA LYS A 113 -8.58 35.96 7.24
C LYS A 113 -8.51 37.11 6.23
N PRO A 114 -9.18 36.95 5.05
CA PRO A 114 -9.34 38.07 4.13
C PRO A 114 -10.05 39.24 4.83
N GLY A 115 -9.49 40.44 4.72
CA GLY A 115 -10.14 41.65 5.20
C GLY A 115 -11.38 42.02 4.35
N SER A 116 -12.11 43.09 4.73
CA SER A 116 -13.36 43.53 4.06
C SER A 116 -13.21 43.77 2.52
N ARG A 117 -11.99 44.08 2.04
CA ARG A 117 -11.68 44.23 0.61
C ARG A 117 -11.12 42.95 -0.01
N GLY A 118 -11.19 41.80 0.66
CA GLY A 118 -10.66 40.52 0.17
C GLY A 118 -9.13 40.45 0.14
N VAL A 119 -8.42 41.24 0.96
CA VAL A 119 -6.96 41.26 1.02
C VAL A 119 -6.44 40.24 2.03
N VAL A 120 -5.59 39.31 1.60
CA VAL A 120 -4.77 38.45 2.45
C VAL A 120 -3.42 39.15 2.66
N TYR A 121 -3.14 39.52 3.91
CA TYR A 121 -1.87 40.10 4.30
C TYR A 121 -0.85 38.98 4.57
N GLY A 122 0.15 38.84 3.71
CA GLY A 122 1.15 37.78 3.76
C GLY A 122 0.90 36.69 2.70
N ASN A 123 1.33 35.47 3.00
CA ASN A 123 1.31 34.36 2.06
C ASN A 123 0.01 33.53 2.14
N LEU A 124 -0.36 32.96 1.01
CA LEU A 124 -1.35 31.87 0.93
C LEU A 124 -0.60 30.54 0.81
N TRP A 125 -0.88 29.62 1.72
CA TRP A 125 -0.25 28.32 1.81
C TRP A 125 -1.17 27.24 1.23
N ILE A 126 -0.63 26.36 0.37
CA ILE A 126 -1.30 25.14 -0.08
C ILE A 126 -0.78 23.99 0.75
N MET A 127 -1.66 23.31 1.47
CA MET A 127 -1.31 22.19 2.34
C MET A 127 -1.95 20.90 1.81
N GLY A 128 -1.12 20.04 1.22
CA GLY A 128 -1.50 18.68 0.85
C GLY A 128 -1.45 17.73 2.03
N HIS A 129 -2.25 16.68 1.98
CA HIS A 129 -2.29 15.62 2.99
C HIS A 129 -2.19 14.23 2.37
N GLY A 130 -1.66 14.11 1.14
CA GLY A 130 -1.45 12.82 0.49
C GLY A 130 -2.58 12.43 -0.49
N ASP A 131 -3.25 13.40 -1.13
CA ASP A 131 -4.10 13.10 -2.30
C ASP A 131 -3.19 12.92 -3.53
N PRO A 132 -3.03 11.67 -4.07
CA PRO A 132 -2.15 11.43 -5.21
C PRO A 132 -2.70 11.96 -6.54
N GLY A 133 -3.98 12.33 -6.56
CA GLY A 133 -4.71 12.71 -7.78
C GLY A 133 -4.82 14.20 -8.03
N ILE A 134 -4.00 15.05 -7.41
CA ILE A 134 -4.03 16.50 -7.66
C ILE A 134 -3.47 16.80 -9.06
N ASP A 135 -4.29 17.46 -9.85
CA ASP A 135 -3.99 17.89 -11.23
C ASP A 135 -4.42 19.35 -11.49
N GLY A 136 -4.33 19.79 -12.75
CA GLY A 136 -4.75 21.14 -13.15
C GLY A 136 -6.23 21.43 -12.92
N THR A 137 -7.09 20.42 -13.08
CA THR A 137 -8.53 20.55 -12.86
C THR A 137 -8.81 20.81 -11.37
N ARG A 138 -8.19 20.02 -10.50
CA ARG A 138 -8.36 20.14 -9.06
C ARG A 138 -7.75 21.43 -8.50
N ILE A 139 -6.58 21.85 -9.00
CA ILE A 139 -6.02 23.19 -8.71
C ILE A 139 -6.98 24.30 -9.20
N GLY A 140 -7.65 24.08 -10.32
CA GLY A 140 -8.69 25.00 -10.81
C GLY A 140 -9.88 25.12 -9.86
N VAL A 141 -10.34 24.00 -9.30
CA VAL A 141 -11.42 23.98 -8.27
C VAL A 141 -10.96 24.72 -7.02
N LEU A 142 -9.75 24.46 -6.52
CA LEU A 142 -9.20 25.15 -5.34
C LEU A 142 -9.11 26.67 -5.58
N GLY A 143 -8.65 27.09 -6.79
CA GLY A 143 -8.58 28.51 -7.14
C GLY A 143 -9.95 29.18 -7.12
N ARG A 144 -11.00 28.55 -7.64
CA ARG A 144 -12.37 29.06 -7.56
C ARG A 144 -12.85 29.14 -6.11
N ALA A 145 -12.64 28.11 -5.30
CA ALA A 145 -13.00 28.10 -3.91
C ALA A 145 -12.34 29.24 -3.10
N ILE A 146 -11.07 29.56 -3.41
CA ILE A 146 -10.35 30.70 -2.83
C ILE A 146 -11.03 32.03 -3.22
N ARG A 147 -11.37 32.19 -4.51
CA ARG A 147 -12.09 33.38 -4.99
C ARG A 147 -13.47 33.53 -4.32
N ASP A 148 -14.20 32.43 -4.20
CA ASP A 148 -15.55 32.38 -3.64
C ASP A 148 -15.53 32.62 -2.12
N ALA A 149 -14.42 32.31 -1.44
CA ALA A 149 -14.13 32.71 -0.06
C ALA A 149 -13.82 34.21 0.10
N GLY A 150 -13.96 34.99 -0.95
CA GLY A 150 -13.83 36.44 -0.92
C GLY A 150 -12.40 36.96 -1.14
N VAL A 151 -11.41 36.12 -1.44
CA VAL A 151 -10.03 36.58 -1.72
C VAL A 151 -9.99 37.32 -3.05
N ARG A 152 -9.39 38.54 -3.05
CA ARG A 152 -9.19 39.37 -4.25
C ARG A 152 -7.73 39.77 -4.43
N HIS A 153 -6.98 39.83 -3.35
CA HIS A 153 -5.57 40.20 -3.38
C HIS A 153 -4.77 39.41 -2.35
N ILE A 154 -3.66 38.82 -2.74
CA ILE A 154 -2.66 38.20 -1.87
C ILE A 154 -1.42 39.06 -1.95
N ARG A 155 -1.08 39.75 -0.86
CA ARG A 155 0.10 40.63 -0.84
C ARG A 155 1.44 39.88 -0.96
N GLY A 156 1.51 38.68 -0.39
CA GLY A 156 2.66 37.80 -0.45
C GLY A 156 2.63 36.84 -1.64
N SER A 157 3.13 35.65 -1.40
CA SER A 157 3.25 34.54 -2.34
C SER A 157 2.19 33.47 -2.11
N VAL A 158 1.97 32.64 -3.13
CA VAL A 158 1.42 31.30 -2.95
C VAL A 158 2.57 30.36 -2.65
N ILE A 159 2.51 29.66 -1.51
CA ILE A 159 3.57 28.76 -1.02
C ILE A 159 3.04 27.32 -0.94
N GLY A 160 3.71 26.39 -1.59
CA GLY A 160 3.46 24.95 -1.44
C GLY A 160 4.08 24.42 -0.15
N ASN A 161 3.27 23.83 0.73
CA ASN A 161 3.77 23.26 1.98
C ASN A 161 4.51 21.94 1.73
N THR A 162 5.74 21.82 2.26
CA THR A 162 6.56 20.60 2.16
C THR A 162 6.30 19.56 3.26
N GLY A 163 5.48 19.87 4.28
CA GLY A 163 4.94 18.91 5.26
C GLY A 163 3.53 18.44 4.87
N PRO A 164 2.94 17.48 5.61
CA PRO A 164 3.48 16.72 6.74
C PRO A 164 4.31 15.47 6.37
N PHE A 165 4.49 15.15 5.08
CA PHE A 165 5.33 14.03 4.69
C PHE A 165 6.80 14.44 4.68
N VAL A 166 7.67 13.50 5.05
CA VAL A 166 9.10 13.62 4.83
C VAL A 166 9.40 13.44 3.34
N ARG A 167 10.43 14.10 2.86
CA ARG A 167 10.84 14.03 1.43
C ARG A 167 11.86 12.90 1.21
N ASP A 168 11.65 11.74 1.88
CA ASP A 168 12.39 10.52 1.61
C ASP A 168 11.94 9.93 0.27
N TRP A 169 12.92 9.45 -0.50
CA TRP A 169 12.73 9.01 -1.89
C TRP A 169 13.51 7.74 -2.17
N TRP A 170 13.62 6.90 -1.17
CA TRP A 170 14.31 5.63 -1.28
C TRP A 170 13.80 4.66 -0.21
N ALA A 171 13.77 3.36 -0.54
CA ALA A 171 13.49 2.29 0.41
C ALA A 171 14.53 1.17 0.29
N ARG A 172 14.72 0.43 1.38
CA ARG A 172 15.58 -0.75 1.37
C ARG A 172 15.12 -1.73 0.28
N GLY A 173 16.06 -2.19 -0.53
CA GLY A 173 15.80 -3.12 -1.63
C GLY A 173 15.31 -2.47 -2.93
N TRP A 174 15.19 -1.16 -2.99
CA TRP A 174 15.03 -0.45 -4.26
C TRP A 174 16.36 -0.44 -5.02
N LYS A 175 16.28 -0.48 -6.34
CA LYS A 175 17.43 -0.23 -7.21
C LYS A 175 17.68 1.28 -7.32
N ASP A 176 18.93 1.69 -7.49
CA ASP A 176 19.34 3.10 -7.47
C ASP A 176 18.62 3.96 -8.51
N TYR A 177 18.21 3.38 -9.63
CA TYR A 177 17.50 4.09 -10.70
C TYR A 177 15.98 4.22 -10.46
N PHE A 178 15.39 3.56 -9.46
CA PHE A 178 13.94 3.63 -9.24
C PHE A 178 13.40 5.04 -8.98
N PRO A 179 14.08 5.91 -8.18
CA PRO A 179 13.65 7.30 -8.05
C PRO A 179 13.63 8.08 -9.36
N ALA A 180 14.50 7.75 -10.32
CA ALA A 180 14.53 8.43 -11.61
C ALA A 180 13.45 7.91 -12.56
N ASP A 181 13.20 6.58 -12.60
CA ASP A 181 12.48 5.95 -13.70
C ASP A 181 11.11 5.37 -13.30
N TYR A 182 10.94 4.96 -12.04
CA TYR A 182 9.78 4.15 -11.63
C TYR A 182 8.85 4.82 -10.63
N ILE A 183 9.36 5.78 -9.85
CA ILE A 183 8.57 6.39 -8.80
C ILE A 183 8.98 7.84 -8.53
N PRO A 184 8.13 8.81 -8.88
CA PRO A 184 8.32 10.21 -8.52
C PRO A 184 8.36 10.40 -7.00
N LEU A 185 9.02 11.46 -6.52
CA LEU A 185 9.09 11.80 -5.08
C LEU A 185 7.69 11.83 -4.46
N PRO A 186 7.35 10.93 -3.50
CA PRO A 186 6.03 10.87 -2.90
C PRO A 186 5.88 11.93 -1.80
N THR A 187 5.19 13.04 -2.11
CA THR A 187 4.97 14.19 -1.22
C THR A 187 3.52 14.31 -0.76
N ALA A 188 3.28 15.06 0.32
CA ALA A 188 1.93 15.31 0.82
C ALA A 188 1.12 16.22 -0.11
N LEU A 189 1.75 17.23 -0.71
CA LEU A 189 1.20 18.06 -1.76
C LEU A 189 1.72 17.56 -3.10
N THR A 190 0.89 16.86 -3.84
CA THR A 190 1.21 16.31 -5.15
C THR A 190 0.78 17.24 -6.29
N TYR A 191 1.33 17.05 -7.49
CA TYR A 191 0.79 17.61 -8.71
C TYR A 191 1.15 16.74 -9.92
N ARG A 192 0.13 16.19 -10.63
CA ARG A 192 0.31 15.33 -11.81
C ARG A 192 1.26 14.16 -11.54
N GLU A 193 1.05 13.47 -10.43
CA GLU A 193 1.93 12.38 -9.96
C GLU A 193 3.40 12.84 -9.81
N ASN A 194 3.63 14.12 -9.53
CA ASN A 194 4.94 14.74 -9.37
C ASN A 194 5.86 14.56 -10.60
N THR A 195 5.25 14.61 -11.80
CA THR A 195 5.96 14.58 -13.08
C THR A 195 5.72 15.86 -13.90
N ASP A 196 6.65 16.19 -14.76
CA ASP A 196 6.47 17.25 -15.77
C ASP A 196 5.57 16.78 -16.93
N ARG A 197 5.43 17.60 -17.98
CA ARG A 197 4.61 17.25 -19.17
C ARG A 197 5.20 16.12 -20.00
N ARG A 198 6.49 15.82 -19.86
CA ARG A 198 7.22 14.76 -20.56
C ARG A 198 7.28 13.46 -19.75
N GLY A 199 6.71 13.46 -18.52
CA GLY A 199 6.78 12.33 -17.60
C GLY A 199 8.06 12.29 -16.76
N VAL A 200 8.93 13.29 -16.85
CA VAL A 200 10.15 13.35 -16.03
C VAL A 200 9.79 13.67 -14.59
N HIS A 201 10.38 12.95 -13.65
CA HIS A 201 10.17 13.15 -12.23
C HIS A 201 10.71 14.50 -11.77
N ILE A 202 9.93 15.23 -10.99
CA ILE A 202 10.30 16.55 -10.48
C ILE A 202 10.67 16.48 -9.01
N THR A 203 11.68 17.27 -8.64
CA THR A 203 12.17 17.33 -7.25
C THR A 203 11.37 18.30 -6.38
N ASP A 204 10.69 19.28 -6.99
CA ASP A 204 9.97 20.36 -6.30
C ASP A 204 8.48 20.41 -6.68
N PRO A 205 7.71 19.32 -6.41
CA PRO A 205 6.30 19.25 -6.78
C PRO A 205 5.45 20.29 -6.06
N GLU A 206 5.78 20.65 -4.84
CA GLU A 206 5.07 21.67 -4.05
C GLU A 206 5.24 23.08 -4.68
N LEU A 207 6.44 23.39 -5.18
CA LEU A 207 6.67 24.61 -5.95
C LEU A 207 5.87 24.62 -7.26
N LEU A 208 5.81 23.47 -7.93
CA LEU A 208 5.01 23.35 -9.17
C LEU A 208 3.53 23.56 -8.88
N ALA A 209 2.98 22.96 -7.83
CA ALA A 209 1.59 23.17 -7.40
C ALA A 209 1.32 24.65 -7.10
N ALA A 210 2.24 25.32 -6.37
CA ALA A 210 2.16 26.75 -6.06
C ALA A 210 2.18 27.61 -7.33
N LYS A 211 3.07 27.32 -8.30
CA LYS A 211 3.13 27.99 -9.61
C LYS A 211 1.80 27.85 -10.35
N LYS A 212 1.22 26.65 -10.37
CA LYS A 212 -0.06 26.38 -11.05
C LYS A 212 -1.24 27.09 -10.39
N LEU A 213 -1.30 27.07 -9.07
CA LEU A 213 -2.35 27.82 -8.35
C LEU A 213 -2.17 29.33 -8.55
N THR A 214 -0.97 29.88 -8.47
CA THR A 214 -0.71 31.30 -8.73
C THR A 214 -1.22 31.73 -10.12
N ALA A 215 -0.88 30.96 -11.15
CA ALA A 215 -1.37 31.24 -12.52
C ALA A 215 -2.91 31.18 -12.60
N ARG A 216 -3.52 30.19 -11.91
CA ARG A 216 -4.99 30.05 -11.88
C ARG A 216 -5.65 31.21 -11.14
N LEU A 217 -5.10 31.64 -10.00
CA LEU A 217 -5.63 32.78 -9.23
C LEU A 217 -5.60 34.07 -10.06
N ARG A 218 -4.48 34.34 -10.74
CA ARG A 218 -4.34 35.50 -11.63
C ARG A 218 -5.39 35.47 -12.77
N HIS A 219 -5.59 34.33 -13.39
CA HIS A 219 -6.64 34.12 -14.38
C HIS A 219 -8.06 34.38 -13.86
N LEU A 220 -8.26 34.12 -12.55
CA LEU A 220 -9.53 34.40 -11.85
C LEU A 220 -9.67 35.84 -11.35
N GLY A 221 -8.74 36.75 -11.73
CA GLY A 221 -8.73 38.16 -11.32
C GLY A 221 -8.19 38.44 -9.93
N ILE A 222 -7.53 37.43 -9.28
CA ILE A 222 -6.90 37.59 -7.97
C ILE A 222 -5.44 38.02 -8.19
N THR A 223 -5.06 39.17 -7.64
CA THR A 223 -3.66 39.63 -7.72
C THR A 223 -2.80 38.87 -6.69
N VAL A 224 -1.59 38.49 -7.10
CA VAL A 224 -0.59 37.83 -6.24
C VAL A 224 0.71 38.64 -6.34
N GLY A 225 1.14 39.20 -5.21
CA GLY A 225 2.21 40.20 -5.14
C GLY A 225 3.59 39.67 -5.46
N HIS A 226 3.91 38.45 -5.05
CA HIS A 226 5.25 37.89 -5.19
C HIS A 226 5.26 36.58 -5.99
N LYS A 227 6.50 36.10 -6.30
CA LYS A 227 6.71 34.81 -6.99
C LYS A 227 6.27 33.65 -6.08
N PRO A 228 5.69 32.57 -6.64
CA PRO A 228 5.37 31.38 -5.86
C PRO A 228 6.62 30.71 -5.26
N GLY A 229 6.44 30.07 -4.12
CA GLY A 229 7.53 29.38 -3.39
C GLY A 229 7.07 28.03 -2.83
N MET A 230 7.96 27.38 -2.11
CA MET A 230 7.68 26.21 -1.28
C MET A 230 8.43 26.32 0.05
N GLY A 231 7.94 25.63 1.09
CA GLY A 231 8.53 25.60 2.41
C GLY A 231 7.61 25.02 3.46
N HIS A 232 8.04 25.01 4.71
CA HIS A 232 7.19 24.56 5.82
C HIS A 232 6.20 25.65 6.21
N ALA A 233 4.92 25.29 6.26
CA ALA A 233 3.88 26.20 6.71
C ALA A 233 4.03 26.50 8.21
N PRO A 234 3.88 27.77 8.65
CA PRO A 234 3.85 28.09 10.07
C PRO A 234 2.57 27.53 10.72
N THR A 235 2.57 27.45 12.04
CA THR A 235 1.39 27.14 12.83
C THR A 235 0.42 28.32 12.86
N GLY A 236 -0.85 28.08 13.26
CA GLY A 236 -1.84 29.14 13.44
C GLY A 236 -2.40 29.73 12.15
N LEU A 237 -2.27 29.04 11.00
CA LEU A 237 -2.88 29.49 9.75
C LEU A 237 -4.41 29.39 9.81
N HIS A 238 -5.07 30.42 9.27
CA HIS A 238 -6.53 30.44 9.08
C HIS A 238 -6.92 29.72 7.79
N PRO A 239 -7.88 28.77 7.83
CA PRO A 239 -8.38 28.13 6.63
C PRO A 239 -9.13 29.15 5.76
N ILE A 240 -8.85 29.12 4.44
CA ILE A 240 -9.48 29.95 3.44
C ILE A 240 -10.42 29.13 2.56
N ALA A 241 -9.90 28.01 2.04
CA ALA A 241 -10.62 27.10 1.16
C ALA A 241 -10.06 25.69 1.26
N GLN A 242 -10.84 24.73 0.81
CA GLN A 242 -10.36 23.34 0.70
C GLN A 242 -11.00 22.64 -0.49
N ILE A 243 -10.33 21.61 -0.96
CA ILE A 243 -10.87 20.57 -1.83
C ILE A 243 -10.62 19.22 -1.20
N VAL A 244 -11.42 18.22 -1.61
CA VAL A 244 -11.27 16.84 -1.12
C VAL A 244 -11.04 15.89 -2.29
N SER A 245 -10.29 14.83 -2.07
CA SER A 245 -10.07 13.77 -3.07
C SER A 245 -11.40 13.08 -3.46
N PRO A 246 -11.44 12.27 -4.52
CA PRO A 246 -12.41 11.19 -4.62
C PRO A 246 -12.41 10.31 -3.36
N PRO A 247 -13.47 9.52 -3.11
CA PRO A 247 -13.49 8.53 -2.04
C PRO A 247 -12.29 7.58 -2.08
N LEU A 248 -11.84 7.12 -0.90
CA LEU A 248 -10.68 6.23 -0.78
C LEU A 248 -10.81 4.97 -1.65
N GLN A 249 -12.00 4.38 -1.72
CA GLN A 249 -12.28 3.24 -2.62
C GLN A 249 -11.95 3.52 -4.09
N ASP A 250 -12.16 4.75 -4.56
CA ASP A 250 -11.84 5.14 -5.94
C ASP A 250 -10.34 5.40 -6.12
N LEU A 251 -9.66 5.89 -5.08
CA LEU A 251 -8.21 6.03 -5.07
C LEU A 251 -7.55 4.64 -5.12
N ILE A 252 -7.99 3.70 -4.28
CA ILE A 252 -7.55 2.30 -4.26
C ILE A 252 -7.77 1.67 -5.63
N ARG A 253 -8.98 1.80 -6.19
CA ARG A 253 -9.29 1.24 -7.51
C ARG A 253 -8.37 1.78 -8.61
N ARG A 254 -8.06 3.07 -8.61
CA ARG A 254 -7.13 3.68 -9.59
C ARG A 254 -5.69 3.21 -9.39
N MET A 255 -5.27 3.02 -8.13
CA MET A 255 -3.97 2.48 -7.78
C MET A 255 -3.82 1.03 -8.25
N ASP A 256 -4.75 0.15 -7.87
CA ASP A 256 -4.66 -1.29 -8.13
C ASP A 256 -4.88 -1.66 -9.59
N LEU A 257 -5.85 -1.02 -10.25
CA LEU A 257 -6.21 -1.31 -11.64
C LEU A 257 -5.04 -1.09 -12.61
N ARG A 258 -4.21 -0.07 -12.37
CA ARG A 258 -3.03 0.28 -13.18
C ARG A 258 -1.70 0.04 -12.47
N SER A 259 -1.75 -0.53 -11.25
CA SER A 259 -0.57 -0.82 -10.44
C SER A 259 0.36 0.38 -10.23
N ARG A 260 -0.21 1.55 -9.86
CA ARG A 260 0.53 2.83 -9.78
C ARG A 260 1.44 2.89 -8.55
N ASN A 261 2.75 2.87 -8.75
CA ASN A 261 3.73 2.89 -7.66
C ASN A 261 3.67 4.20 -6.86
N PHE A 262 3.63 5.34 -7.55
CA PHE A 262 3.52 6.65 -6.90
C PHE A 262 2.30 6.76 -5.98
N TRP A 263 1.13 6.28 -6.44
CA TRP A 263 -0.10 6.28 -5.64
C TRP A 263 0.04 5.42 -4.39
N ALA A 264 0.68 4.26 -4.53
CA ALA A 264 0.90 3.36 -3.40
C ALA A 264 1.80 4.01 -2.33
N GLU A 265 2.92 4.62 -2.73
CA GLU A 265 3.79 5.29 -1.76
C GLU A 265 3.14 6.52 -1.11
N VAL A 266 2.38 7.32 -1.86
CA VAL A 266 1.66 8.46 -1.29
C VAL A 266 0.59 8.00 -0.29
N LEU A 267 -0.21 6.96 -0.63
CA LEU A 267 -1.23 6.42 0.26
C LEU A 267 -0.62 5.65 1.45
N GLY A 268 0.51 4.98 1.26
CA GLY A 268 1.26 4.38 2.36
C GLY A 268 1.79 5.44 3.33
N LYS A 269 2.38 6.53 2.83
CA LYS A 269 2.79 7.67 3.67
C LYS A 269 1.61 8.33 4.37
N TYR A 270 0.44 8.40 3.72
CA TYR A 270 -0.78 8.88 4.35
C TYR A 270 -1.18 8.01 5.54
N LEU A 271 -1.16 6.69 5.38
CA LEU A 271 -1.42 5.72 6.45
C LEU A 271 -0.38 5.82 7.57
N GLY A 272 0.91 5.87 7.23
CA GLY A 272 2.00 6.03 8.18
C GLY A 272 1.96 7.35 8.95
N ALA A 273 1.55 8.44 8.30
CA ALA A 273 1.39 9.74 8.95
C ALA A 273 0.24 9.74 9.98
N ASP A 274 -0.86 9.06 9.68
CA ASP A 274 -2.00 8.93 10.58
C ASP A 274 -1.66 8.11 11.83
N GLU A 275 -0.82 7.08 11.69
CA GLU A 275 -0.46 6.21 12.81
C GLU A 275 0.70 6.74 13.67
N TRP A 276 1.69 7.41 13.07
CA TRP A 276 2.92 7.86 13.76
C TRP A 276 3.24 9.34 13.61
N GLY A 277 2.31 10.16 13.11
CA GLY A 277 2.49 11.60 12.97
C GLY A 277 3.48 12.03 11.88
N ARG A 278 4.14 11.10 11.17
CA ARG A 278 5.11 11.37 10.09
C ARG A 278 4.89 10.45 8.89
N GLY A 279 4.64 11.03 7.74
CA GLY A 279 4.53 10.30 6.48
C GLY A 279 5.92 10.04 5.90
N THR A 280 6.50 8.87 6.19
CA THR A 280 7.71 8.34 5.56
C THR A 280 7.38 7.05 4.82
N ILE A 281 8.22 6.65 3.85
CA ILE A 281 8.08 5.34 3.17
C ILE A 281 8.14 4.23 4.22
N ALA A 282 9.08 4.31 5.16
CA ALA A 282 9.23 3.33 6.24
C ALA A 282 8.00 3.24 7.16
N ASN A 283 7.36 4.37 7.50
CA ASN A 283 6.14 4.33 8.31
C ASN A 283 4.95 3.78 7.51
N GLY A 284 4.89 4.02 6.20
CA GLY A 284 3.90 3.39 5.32
C GLY A 284 4.06 1.87 5.30
N ALA A 285 5.29 1.39 5.10
CA ALA A 285 5.63 -0.03 5.16
C ALA A 285 5.28 -0.64 6.53
N ARG A 286 5.67 0.02 7.63
CA ARG A 286 5.34 -0.41 8.99
C ARG A 286 3.83 -0.49 9.27
N ALA A 287 3.03 0.38 8.65
CA ALA A 287 1.58 0.32 8.80
C ALA A 287 0.97 -0.91 8.12
N ILE A 288 1.51 -1.29 6.96
CA ILE A 288 1.13 -2.52 6.27
C ILE A 288 1.58 -3.75 7.07
N ASP A 289 2.82 -3.75 7.54
CA ASP A 289 3.40 -4.79 8.37
C ASP A 289 2.56 -5.03 9.64
N ARG A 290 2.24 -3.97 10.36
CA ARG A 290 1.32 -4.05 11.52
C ARG A 290 -0.06 -4.62 11.17
N PHE A 291 -0.60 -4.31 9.98
CA PHE A 291 -1.85 -4.89 9.52
C PHE A 291 -1.70 -6.39 9.29
N THR A 292 -0.64 -6.84 8.63
CA THR A 292 -0.39 -8.27 8.36
C THR A 292 -0.13 -9.04 9.64
N ASP A 293 0.66 -8.51 10.57
CA ASP A 293 0.91 -9.08 11.90
C ASP A 293 -0.38 -9.28 12.71
N ALA A 294 -1.25 -8.28 12.71
CA ALA A 294 -2.54 -8.34 13.40
C ALA A 294 -3.47 -9.44 12.85
N HIS A 295 -3.18 -9.95 11.64
CA HIS A 295 -3.86 -11.06 11.00
C HIS A 295 -3.02 -12.34 10.97
N GLY A 296 -1.96 -12.43 11.81
CA GLY A 296 -1.14 -13.62 12.00
C GLY A 296 -0.15 -13.89 10.87
N GLN A 297 0.20 -12.88 10.05
CA GLN A 297 1.14 -13.02 8.94
C GLN A 297 2.46 -12.30 9.24
N ASP A 298 3.54 -13.05 9.38
CA ASP A 298 4.91 -12.55 9.54
C ASP A 298 5.52 -12.28 8.14
N PHE A 299 5.24 -11.08 7.61
CA PHE A 299 5.80 -10.61 6.36
C PHE A 299 6.96 -9.65 6.63
N THR A 300 7.78 -9.38 5.63
CA THR A 300 8.81 -8.34 5.70
C THR A 300 8.51 -7.28 4.67
N ILE A 301 8.26 -6.05 5.11
CA ILE A 301 7.75 -4.96 4.25
C ILE A 301 8.64 -3.73 4.40
N TYR A 302 9.12 -3.17 3.29
CA TYR A 302 10.00 -1.99 3.25
C TYR A 302 9.42 -0.81 2.47
N ASP A 303 8.41 -1.05 1.64
CA ASP A 303 7.72 -0.02 0.86
C ASP A 303 6.23 -0.35 0.74
N SER A 304 5.47 0.53 0.13
CA SER A 304 4.03 0.32 -0.12
C SER A 304 3.72 -0.05 -1.56
N SER A 305 4.70 0.07 -2.45
CA SER A 305 4.54 -0.16 -3.89
C SER A 305 4.88 -1.58 -4.33
N GLY A 306 5.71 -2.27 -3.55
CA GLY A 306 6.27 -3.57 -3.90
C GLY A 306 7.43 -3.50 -4.89
N LEU A 307 8.07 -2.34 -5.04
CA LEU A 307 9.31 -2.19 -5.79
C LEU A 307 10.51 -2.80 -5.04
N SER A 308 10.42 -2.94 -3.73
CA SER A 308 11.49 -3.50 -2.91
C SER A 308 11.71 -4.98 -3.18
N TYR A 309 12.90 -5.31 -3.67
CA TYR A 309 13.38 -6.70 -3.78
C TYR A 309 13.63 -7.35 -2.41
N ALA A 310 13.62 -6.58 -1.33
CA ALA A 310 13.79 -7.08 0.03
C ALA A 310 12.45 -7.46 0.70
N ASN A 311 11.30 -7.05 0.15
CA ASN A 311 10.00 -7.48 0.66
C ASN A 311 9.86 -8.99 0.61
N ARG A 312 9.20 -9.58 1.62
CA ARG A 312 8.90 -11.01 1.68
C ARG A 312 7.48 -11.21 2.15
N ALA A 313 6.70 -11.87 1.32
CA ALA A 313 5.38 -12.41 1.65
C ALA A 313 5.32 -13.87 1.18
N ASN A 314 4.38 -14.64 1.69
CA ASN A 314 4.17 -16.01 1.26
C ASN A 314 2.75 -16.20 0.70
N ALA A 315 2.57 -17.15 -0.19
CA ALA A 315 1.31 -17.35 -0.89
C ALA A 315 0.18 -17.78 0.06
N ARG A 316 0.49 -18.55 1.09
CA ARG A 316 -0.47 -19.00 2.09
C ARG A 316 -0.99 -17.85 2.93
N GLY A 317 -0.12 -16.99 3.42
CA GLY A 317 -0.52 -15.82 4.20
C GLY A 317 -1.35 -14.83 3.40
N ILE A 318 -1.01 -14.59 2.11
CA ILE A 318 -1.87 -13.77 1.25
C ILE A 318 -3.24 -14.41 1.06
N LEU A 319 -3.33 -15.73 0.91
CA LEU A 319 -4.61 -16.45 0.83
C LEU A 319 -5.44 -16.23 2.10
N GLU A 320 -4.84 -16.34 3.27
CA GLU A 320 -5.53 -16.12 4.56
C GLU A 320 -6.03 -14.68 4.72
N LEU A 321 -5.26 -13.69 4.25
CA LEU A 321 -5.69 -12.30 4.20
C LEU A 321 -6.87 -12.08 3.23
N LEU A 322 -6.92 -12.82 2.11
CA LEU A 322 -8.06 -12.79 1.18
C LEU A 322 -9.32 -13.38 1.83
N TRP A 323 -9.22 -14.44 2.61
CA TRP A 323 -10.35 -14.98 3.40
C TRP A 323 -10.84 -13.96 4.44
N ASN A 324 -9.91 -13.30 5.15
CA ASN A 324 -10.28 -12.24 6.07
C ASN A 324 -10.97 -11.07 5.35
N ALA A 325 -10.52 -10.75 4.14
CA ALA A 325 -11.15 -9.72 3.32
C ALA A 325 -12.60 -10.10 2.92
N ASP A 326 -12.88 -11.35 2.57
CA ASP A 326 -14.24 -11.78 2.23
C ASP A 326 -15.20 -11.72 3.43
N GLY A 327 -14.71 -11.96 4.65
CA GLY A 327 -15.46 -11.77 5.88
C GLY A 327 -15.64 -10.30 6.29
N ALA A 328 -14.91 -9.37 5.70
CA ALA A 328 -14.96 -7.95 6.06
C ALA A 328 -16.01 -7.17 5.24
N PRO A 329 -16.68 -6.16 5.83
CA PRO A 329 -17.65 -5.32 5.11
C PRO A 329 -17.09 -4.62 3.86
N TRP A 330 -15.78 -4.43 3.80
CA TRP A 330 -15.08 -3.80 2.67
C TRP A 330 -14.56 -4.80 1.61
N GLY A 331 -14.66 -6.11 1.86
CA GLY A 331 -14.17 -7.14 0.94
C GLY A 331 -14.73 -7.04 -0.48
N PRO A 332 -16.05 -6.88 -0.68
CA PRO A 332 -16.60 -6.65 -2.01
C PRO A 332 -16.04 -5.42 -2.73
N ILE A 333 -15.71 -4.36 -1.97
CA ILE A 333 -15.11 -3.12 -2.50
C ILE A 333 -13.69 -3.40 -2.98
N LEU A 334 -12.88 -4.10 -2.18
CA LEU A 334 -11.53 -4.52 -2.56
C LEU A 334 -11.58 -5.38 -3.84
N ARG A 335 -12.39 -6.43 -3.85
CA ARG A 335 -12.51 -7.32 -5.01
C ARG A 335 -12.91 -6.55 -6.27
N ALA A 336 -13.84 -5.60 -6.18
CA ALA A 336 -14.25 -4.76 -7.30
C ALA A 336 -13.17 -3.78 -7.78
N ALA A 337 -12.21 -3.41 -6.93
CA ALA A 337 -11.11 -2.50 -7.25
C ALA A 337 -10.02 -3.15 -8.10
N LEU A 338 -9.90 -4.49 -8.06
CA LEU A 338 -8.82 -5.21 -8.72
C LEU A 338 -9.00 -5.34 -10.23
N PRO A 339 -7.91 -5.53 -11.00
CA PRO A 339 -7.94 -5.93 -12.39
C PRO A 339 -8.80 -7.17 -12.64
N SER A 340 -9.36 -7.26 -13.84
CA SER A 340 -10.08 -8.43 -14.33
C SER A 340 -9.59 -8.83 -15.71
N GLY A 341 -9.89 -10.01 -16.18
CA GLY A 341 -9.59 -10.42 -17.55
C GLY A 341 -10.09 -9.36 -18.53
N GLY A 342 -9.25 -8.92 -19.45
CA GLY A 342 -9.53 -7.85 -20.40
C GLY A 342 -9.50 -6.43 -19.82
N ARG A 343 -9.03 -6.22 -18.58
CA ARG A 343 -9.04 -4.88 -17.98
C ARG A 343 -7.89 -4.65 -16.99
N GLY A 344 -7.30 -3.44 -17.05
CA GLY A 344 -6.24 -3.01 -16.15
C GLY A 344 -4.92 -3.70 -16.50
N THR A 345 -4.22 -4.25 -15.51
CA THR A 345 -2.98 -5.01 -15.74
C THR A 345 -3.20 -6.44 -16.23
N LEU A 346 -4.46 -6.85 -16.40
CA LEU A 346 -4.88 -8.11 -17.04
C LEU A 346 -5.59 -7.87 -18.40
N GLU A 347 -5.35 -6.73 -19.04
CA GLU A 347 -6.05 -6.34 -20.26
C GLU A 347 -5.83 -7.33 -21.41
N ASP A 348 -4.63 -7.93 -21.53
CA ASP A 348 -4.30 -8.95 -22.54
C ASP A 348 -4.16 -10.36 -21.95
N ARG A 349 -4.60 -10.58 -20.70
CA ARG A 349 -4.46 -11.83 -19.97
C ARG A 349 -5.82 -12.29 -19.42
N LEU A 350 -6.04 -13.61 -19.40
CA LEU A 350 -7.19 -14.23 -18.74
C LEU A 350 -8.54 -13.63 -19.16
N THR A 351 -8.67 -13.22 -20.44
CA THR A 351 -9.88 -12.64 -21.01
C THR A 351 -11.05 -13.63 -21.06
N ASP A 352 -10.74 -14.91 -21.00
CA ASP A 352 -11.64 -16.06 -20.96
C ASP A 352 -12.03 -16.48 -19.53
N VAL A 353 -11.54 -15.79 -18.48
CA VAL A 353 -11.76 -16.16 -17.08
C VAL A 353 -12.42 -15.03 -16.30
N ARG A 354 -13.41 -15.35 -15.49
CA ARG A 354 -13.97 -14.42 -14.50
C ARG A 354 -13.03 -14.34 -13.30
N ILE A 355 -12.20 -13.30 -13.27
CA ILE A 355 -11.15 -13.09 -12.28
C ILE A 355 -11.17 -11.66 -11.73
N ARG A 356 -10.74 -11.49 -10.49
CA ARG A 356 -10.41 -10.23 -9.84
C ARG A 356 -9.10 -10.41 -9.09
N ALA A 357 -7.99 -9.95 -9.66
CA ALA A 357 -6.68 -10.22 -9.08
C ALA A 357 -5.69 -9.07 -9.26
N LYS A 358 -4.84 -8.90 -8.26
CA LYS A 358 -3.69 -8.00 -8.33
C LYS A 358 -2.51 -8.74 -8.96
N THR A 359 -1.93 -8.13 -9.97
CA THR A 359 -0.67 -8.59 -10.60
C THR A 359 0.54 -7.98 -9.89
N GLY A 360 1.66 -8.69 -9.92
CA GLY A 360 2.97 -8.18 -9.50
C GLY A 360 4.04 -8.56 -10.52
N THR A 361 5.02 -7.68 -10.75
CA THR A 361 6.15 -7.95 -11.64
C THR A 361 7.38 -7.17 -11.15
N LEU A 362 8.48 -7.88 -10.99
CA LEU A 362 9.86 -7.38 -10.95
C LEU A 362 10.65 -8.15 -12.00
N ASP A 363 11.95 -7.86 -12.19
CA ASP A 363 12.73 -8.47 -13.27
C ASP A 363 12.75 -10.00 -13.20
N ASP A 364 12.82 -10.56 -11.99
CA ASP A 364 12.91 -11.98 -11.72
C ASP A 364 11.82 -12.51 -10.78
N ALA A 365 10.75 -11.73 -10.57
CA ALA A 365 9.63 -12.12 -9.73
C ALA A 365 8.29 -11.76 -10.37
N SER A 366 7.31 -12.63 -10.21
CA SER A 366 5.93 -12.42 -10.66
C SER A 366 4.95 -12.86 -9.57
N ALA A 367 3.79 -12.20 -9.52
CA ALA A 367 2.75 -12.49 -8.56
C ALA A 367 1.37 -12.27 -9.15
N LEU A 368 0.41 -13.11 -8.73
CA LEU A 368 -0.99 -12.98 -9.07
C LEU A 368 -1.82 -13.51 -7.90
N SER A 369 -2.60 -12.62 -7.24
CA SER A 369 -3.41 -13.01 -6.08
C SER A 369 -4.77 -12.31 -6.09
N GLY A 370 -5.80 -13.00 -5.65
CA GLY A 370 -7.17 -12.51 -5.63
C GLY A 370 -8.20 -13.62 -5.71
N TRP A 371 -9.23 -13.42 -6.52
CA TRP A 371 -10.38 -14.27 -6.66
C TRP A 371 -10.58 -14.74 -8.10
N VAL A 372 -10.92 -16.02 -8.29
CA VAL A 372 -11.30 -16.59 -9.56
C VAL A 372 -12.64 -17.32 -9.42
N TRP A 373 -13.49 -17.22 -10.44
CA TRP A 373 -14.78 -17.87 -10.48
C TRP A 373 -14.65 -19.32 -10.91
N LEU A 374 -15.34 -20.22 -10.22
CA LEU A 374 -15.42 -21.63 -10.55
C LEU A 374 -16.56 -21.87 -11.54
N GLU A 375 -16.25 -22.23 -12.78
CA GLU A 375 -17.25 -22.43 -13.82
C GLU A 375 -18.06 -23.72 -13.62
N ARG A 376 -17.50 -24.72 -12.93
CA ARG A 376 -18.18 -26.02 -12.72
C ARG A 376 -19.19 -26.02 -11.57
N THR A 377 -18.88 -25.29 -10.49
CA THR A 377 -19.68 -25.34 -9.26
C THR A 377 -20.32 -24.00 -8.90
N GLY A 378 -19.92 -22.96 -9.59
CA GLY A 378 -20.24 -21.58 -9.22
C GLY A 378 -19.47 -21.10 -7.98
N GLY A 379 -19.40 -19.78 -7.82
CA GLY A 379 -18.75 -19.14 -6.66
C GLY A 379 -17.31 -18.72 -6.89
N TRP A 380 -16.89 -17.77 -6.07
CA TRP A 380 -15.51 -17.27 -6.03
C TRP A 380 -14.68 -18.19 -5.16
N VAL A 381 -13.42 -18.38 -5.54
CA VAL A 381 -12.37 -19.02 -4.75
C VAL A 381 -11.14 -18.12 -4.71
N GLU A 382 -10.50 -18.05 -3.58
CA GLU A 382 -9.33 -17.24 -3.35
C GLU A 382 -8.08 -18.00 -3.77
N PHE A 383 -7.10 -17.26 -4.31
CA PHE A 383 -5.83 -17.84 -4.69
C PHE A 383 -4.69 -16.83 -4.54
N SER A 384 -3.50 -17.34 -4.33
CA SER A 384 -2.25 -16.57 -4.38
C SER A 384 -1.17 -17.40 -5.06
N ILE A 385 -0.48 -16.78 -6.02
CA ILE A 385 0.64 -17.36 -6.76
C ILE A 385 1.78 -16.37 -6.69
N LEU A 386 2.93 -16.79 -6.16
CA LEU A 386 4.16 -16.00 -6.10
C LEU A 386 5.30 -16.79 -6.73
N SER A 387 6.14 -16.15 -7.52
CA SER A 387 7.30 -16.76 -8.13
C SER A 387 8.53 -15.85 -8.08
N SER A 388 9.73 -16.41 -8.04
CA SER A 388 10.97 -15.64 -8.06
C SER A 388 12.12 -16.47 -8.60
N GLY A 389 13.19 -15.81 -9.09
CA GLY A 389 14.41 -16.46 -9.54
C GLY A 389 14.33 -17.04 -10.96
N PHE A 390 13.36 -16.64 -11.77
CA PHE A 390 13.30 -16.97 -13.19
C PHE A 390 12.49 -15.94 -13.99
N ASN A 391 12.52 -16.06 -15.30
CA ASN A 391 11.94 -15.09 -16.22
C ASN A 391 10.44 -14.86 -15.98
N GLU A 392 10.04 -13.62 -15.84
CA GLU A 392 8.68 -13.17 -15.52
C GLU A 392 7.63 -13.58 -16.57
N TRP A 393 7.98 -13.64 -17.84
CA TRP A 393 7.07 -14.07 -18.92
C TRP A 393 6.68 -15.54 -18.77
N THR A 394 7.64 -16.37 -18.38
CA THR A 394 7.39 -17.78 -18.07
C THR A 394 6.53 -17.90 -16.82
N ALA A 395 6.80 -17.08 -15.81
CA ALA A 395 6.00 -17.03 -14.58
C ALA A 395 4.54 -16.66 -14.87
N LYS A 396 4.30 -15.61 -15.64
CA LYS A 396 2.96 -15.18 -16.06
C LYS A 396 2.20 -16.27 -16.83
N LYS A 397 2.87 -17.02 -17.71
CA LYS A 397 2.25 -18.18 -18.40
C LYS A 397 1.83 -19.29 -17.45
N ILE A 398 2.64 -19.53 -16.39
CA ILE A 398 2.30 -20.51 -15.35
C ILE A 398 1.10 -20.01 -14.52
N GLU A 399 1.11 -18.75 -14.09
CA GLU A 399 0.00 -18.11 -13.38
C GLU A 399 -1.31 -18.26 -14.18
N ASP A 400 -1.31 -17.89 -15.46
CA ASP A 400 -2.48 -17.98 -16.33
C ASP A 400 -2.97 -19.41 -16.50
N ARG A 401 -2.05 -20.37 -16.61
CA ARG A 401 -2.40 -21.79 -16.72
C ARG A 401 -3.02 -22.30 -15.42
N ILE A 402 -2.46 -21.95 -14.26
CA ILE A 402 -3.00 -22.33 -12.95
C ILE A 402 -4.42 -21.77 -12.79
N VAL A 403 -4.59 -20.46 -13.04
CA VAL A 403 -5.88 -19.79 -12.90
C VAL A 403 -6.95 -20.43 -13.81
N ARG A 404 -6.62 -20.78 -15.08
CA ARG A 404 -7.55 -21.50 -15.96
C ARG A 404 -7.87 -22.90 -15.45
N ILE A 405 -6.89 -23.64 -14.93
CA ILE A 405 -7.15 -24.95 -14.33
C ILE A 405 -8.14 -24.80 -13.17
N VAL A 406 -7.92 -23.80 -12.28
CA VAL A 406 -8.84 -23.56 -11.15
C VAL A 406 -10.23 -23.18 -11.65
N SER A 407 -10.34 -22.20 -12.53
CA SER A 407 -11.64 -21.73 -13.04
C SER A 407 -12.46 -22.85 -13.71
N PHE A 408 -11.85 -23.61 -14.61
CA PHE A 408 -12.58 -24.54 -15.46
C PHE A 408 -12.63 -25.98 -14.93
N ARG A 409 -11.75 -26.37 -13.99
CA ARG A 409 -11.62 -27.78 -13.57
C ARG A 409 -11.71 -28.01 -12.08
N ALA A 410 -11.48 -26.99 -11.23
CA ALA A 410 -11.49 -27.21 -9.80
C ALA A 410 -12.89 -27.47 -9.27
N THR A 411 -12.93 -28.35 -8.29
CA THR A 411 -14.06 -28.62 -7.41
C THR A 411 -13.54 -28.62 -5.99
N PRO A 412 -14.34 -28.27 -4.97
CA PRO A 412 -13.96 -28.47 -3.60
C PRO A 412 -13.40 -29.89 -3.39
N PRO A 413 -12.33 -30.07 -2.60
CA PRO A 413 -11.89 -31.40 -2.22
C PRO A 413 -12.98 -32.11 -1.43
N PRO A 414 -13.05 -33.45 -1.47
CA PRO A 414 -14.02 -34.23 -0.75
C PRO A 414 -13.88 -34.11 0.76
#